data_5a403d9c764d09158e8ed19c472c3211
#
_entry.id   5a403d9c764d09158e8ed19c472c3211
#
_cell.length_a   1.000
_cell.length_b   1.000
_cell.length_c   1.000
_cell.angle_alpha   90.00
_cell.angle_beta   90.00
_cell.angle_gamma   90.00
#
_symmetry.space_group_name_H-M   'P 1'
#
loop_
_entity.id
_entity.type
_entity.pdbx_description
1 polymer ?
#
loop_
_entity_poly.entity_id
_entity_poly.type
_entity_poly.pdbx_seq_one_letter_code
_entity_poly.pdbx_strand_id
1 'polypeptide(L)'
;LSRGLEDVYKRQAPKLQGTLEAGNEAAKAIMTTDTKEKEVAVQIEVGGKTVTIGGMCKGSGMIHPNMCTMLGFVTTDACISKQLLQEALSQDVKDTYNMVSVDGDTSTNDTVLLLANGMAENPEINEKNEDYQKFCEALNYINTTLAKKIAGDGEGATALFEVRIIGAESKEQAVTLSKSIVTSSLTKAAIYGHDANWGRILCAMGYSGAQFDPEKVDLYFESKAGKIQIIENGVAVDYSEEEATKILSEDAVTAIADVKMGDCTATAWGCDLTYDYIKINADYRS
;
A
#
# COMPACT_ATOMS: atom_id res chain seq x y z
N LEU A 1 20.04 10.38 28.82
CA LEU A 1 18.95 10.13 27.86
C LEU A 1 17.88 9.18 28.40
N SER A 2 18.23 8.12 29.16
CA SER A 2 17.27 7.13 29.66
C SER A 2 16.28 7.66 30.71
N ARG A 3 16.68 8.61 31.56
CA ARG A 3 15.82 9.16 32.65
C ARG A 3 14.60 9.95 32.11
N GLY A 4 14.75 10.68 31.01
CA GLY A 4 13.65 11.42 30.41
C GLY A 4 12.56 10.54 29.82
N LEU A 5 12.94 9.42 29.19
CA LEU A 5 12.01 8.44 28.65
C LEU A 5 11.22 7.70 29.76
N GLU A 6 11.88 7.30 30.85
CA GLU A 6 11.21 6.65 31.98
C GLU A 6 10.11 7.51 32.60
N ASP A 7 10.35 8.82 32.77
CA ASP A 7 9.35 9.77 33.27
C ASP A 7 8.17 9.94 32.29
N VAL A 8 8.42 9.89 30.97
CA VAL A 8 7.37 9.95 29.95
C VAL A 8 6.45 8.74 30.05
N TYR A 9 6.98 7.52 30.09
CA TYR A 9 6.18 6.30 30.21
C TYR A 9 5.35 6.27 31.50
N LYS A 10 5.91 6.66 32.65
CA LYS A 10 5.18 6.73 33.93
C LYS A 10 4.01 7.71 33.89
N ARG A 11 4.08 8.76 33.06
CA ARG A 11 3.01 9.76 32.91
C ARG A 11 1.97 9.35 31.87
N GLN A 12 2.35 8.57 30.86
CA GLN A 12 1.46 8.16 29.78
C GLN A 12 0.57 6.98 30.17
N ALA A 13 1.12 5.95 30.82
CA ALA A 13 0.37 4.75 31.18
C ALA A 13 -0.96 5.00 31.92
N PRO A 14 -1.03 5.93 32.93
CA PRO A 14 -2.29 6.25 33.57
C PRO A 14 -3.32 7.01 32.70
N LYS A 15 -2.91 7.47 31.53
CA LYS A 15 -3.77 8.26 30.61
C LYS A 15 -4.30 7.40 29.45
N LEU A 16 -3.90 6.14 29.37
CA LEU A 16 -4.40 5.23 28.34
C LEU A 16 -5.91 5.03 28.47
N GLN A 17 -6.62 5.16 27.36
CA GLN A 17 -8.06 4.99 27.29
C GLN A 17 -8.41 4.09 26.11
N GLY A 18 -9.43 3.22 26.28
CA GLY A 18 -9.93 2.34 25.25
C GLY A 18 -11.08 2.98 24.46
N THR A 19 -10.90 4.20 23.96
CA THR A 19 -11.91 4.92 23.16
C THR A 19 -11.44 5.13 21.73
N LEU A 20 -12.35 5.35 20.80
CA LEU A 20 -12.04 5.67 19.40
C LEU A 20 -11.22 6.95 19.29
N GLU A 21 -11.54 7.96 20.12
CA GLU A 21 -10.82 9.22 20.16
C GLU A 21 -9.35 9.02 20.57
N ALA A 22 -9.12 8.18 21.59
CA ALA A 22 -7.75 7.86 22.02
C ALA A 22 -6.97 7.08 20.95
N GLY A 23 -7.62 6.22 20.19
CA GLY A 23 -7.04 5.54 19.03
C GLY A 23 -6.61 6.54 17.94
N ASN A 24 -7.51 7.46 17.58
CA ASN A 24 -7.23 8.52 16.60
C ASN A 24 -6.10 9.46 17.06
N GLU A 25 -6.07 9.85 18.33
CA GLU A 25 -4.97 10.65 18.91
C GLU A 25 -3.62 9.90 18.85
N ALA A 26 -3.62 8.59 19.05
CA ALA A 26 -2.43 7.77 18.88
C ALA A 26 -1.94 7.73 17.42
N ALA A 27 -2.87 7.58 16.45
CA ALA A 27 -2.55 7.63 15.03
C ALA A 27 -1.97 9.00 14.61
N LYS A 28 -2.51 10.10 15.12
CA LYS A 28 -1.97 11.45 14.91
C LYS A 28 -0.58 11.64 15.54
N ALA A 29 -0.37 11.07 16.74
CA ALA A 29 0.87 11.26 17.49
C ALA A 29 2.10 10.62 16.83
N ILE A 30 1.94 9.65 15.94
CA ILE A 30 3.03 8.99 15.19
C ILE A 30 3.35 9.69 13.86
N MET A 31 2.52 10.63 13.40
CA MET A 31 2.72 11.35 12.14
C MET A 31 3.98 12.22 12.19
N THR A 32 4.61 12.38 11.02
CA THR A 32 5.74 13.28 10.81
C THR A 32 5.44 14.29 9.69
N THR A 33 5.69 13.91 8.44
CA THR A 33 5.30 14.69 7.25
C THR A 33 3.95 14.27 6.69
N ASP A 34 3.32 13.28 7.30
CA ASP A 34 1.96 12.83 6.98
C ASP A 34 0.96 13.98 7.10
N THR A 35 0.00 14.07 6.19
CA THR A 35 -1.06 15.09 6.23
C THR A 35 -2.38 14.56 6.81
N LYS A 36 -2.53 13.25 6.87
CA LYS A 36 -3.73 12.55 7.36
C LYS A 36 -3.36 11.39 8.26
N GLU A 37 -4.15 11.18 9.31
CA GLU A 37 -4.07 9.97 10.12
C GLU A 37 -4.50 8.74 9.31
N LYS A 38 -3.81 7.63 9.55
CA LYS A 38 -4.00 6.38 8.83
C LYS A 38 -4.37 5.29 9.82
N GLU A 39 -5.66 5.01 9.90
CA GLU A 39 -6.22 3.96 10.77
C GLU A 39 -7.35 3.21 10.07
N VAL A 40 -7.58 1.97 10.47
CA VAL A 40 -8.64 1.09 9.97
C VAL A 40 -8.90 -0.02 10.98
N ALA A 41 -10.14 -0.49 11.06
CA ALA A 41 -10.49 -1.66 11.85
C ALA A 41 -11.53 -2.51 11.12
N VAL A 42 -11.55 -3.81 11.44
CA VAL A 42 -12.51 -4.78 10.90
C VAL A 42 -12.86 -5.79 11.98
N GLN A 43 -14.06 -6.35 11.89
CA GLN A 43 -14.52 -7.46 12.72
C GLN A 43 -14.81 -8.68 11.86
N ILE A 44 -14.44 -9.84 12.36
CA ILE A 44 -14.68 -11.15 11.73
C ILE A 44 -15.21 -12.14 12.75
N GLU A 45 -15.89 -13.18 12.28
CA GLU A 45 -16.34 -14.29 13.12
C GLU A 45 -15.36 -15.46 13.05
N VAL A 46 -14.80 -15.84 14.19
CA VAL A 46 -13.84 -16.94 14.38
C VAL A 46 -14.34 -17.88 15.46
N GLY A 47 -14.63 -19.13 15.12
CA GLY A 47 -15.13 -20.11 16.07
C GLY A 47 -16.39 -19.68 16.83
N GLY A 48 -17.27 -18.89 16.20
CA GLY A 48 -18.50 -18.35 16.82
C GLY A 48 -18.26 -17.18 17.78
N LYS A 49 -17.10 -16.56 17.75
CA LYS A 49 -16.76 -15.34 18.48
C LYS A 49 -16.39 -14.22 17.54
N THR A 50 -16.80 -13.00 17.89
CA THR A 50 -16.38 -11.81 17.16
C THR A 50 -14.94 -11.46 17.53
N VAL A 51 -14.09 -11.40 16.51
CA VAL A 51 -12.68 -10.99 16.63
C VAL A 51 -12.52 -9.65 15.95
N THR A 52 -11.85 -8.71 16.60
CA THR A 52 -11.53 -7.38 16.06
C THR A 52 -10.05 -7.30 15.69
N ILE A 53 -9.77 -6.75 14.51
CA ILE A 53 -8.41 -6.39 14.07
C ILE A 53 -8.43 -4.90 13.78
N GLY A 54 -7.53 -4.15 14.39
CA GLY A 54 -7.36 -2.73 14.17
C GLY A 54 -5.90 -2.39 13.84
N GLY A 55 -5.68 -1.43 12.98
CA GLY A 55 -4.35 -1.00 12.62
C GLY A 55 -4.25 0.50 12.43
N MET A 56 -3.07 1.04 12.71
CA MET A 56 -2.67 2.38 12.35
C MET A 56 -1.25 2.36 11.77
N CYS A 57 -0.95 3.35 10.95
CA CYS A 57 0.39 3.49 10.40
C CYS A 57 0.74 4.95 10.16
N LYS A 58 2.03 5.19 9.92
CA LYS A 58 2.53 6.47 9.42
C LYS A 58 3.54 6.23 8.29
N GLY A 59 3.65 7.20 7.40
CA GLY A 59 4.60 7.24 6.31
C GLY A 59 4.11 8.15 5.19
N SER A 60 5.01 8.98 4.66
CA SER A 60 4.71 9.96 3.62
C SER A 60 5.91 10.18 2.70
N GLY A 61 7.14 10.29 3.21
CA GLY A 61 8.39 10.36 2.45
C GLY A 61 9.37 9.27 2.81
N MET A 62 10.38 9.02 1.95
CA MET A 62 11.35 7.92 2.04
C MET A 62 10.60 6.57 2.11
N ILE A 63 9.66 6.36 1.19
CA ILE A 63 8.80 5.18 1.15
C ILE A 63 9.05 4.39 -0.13
N HIS A 64 9.85 3.35 -0.03
CA HIS A 64 10.00 2.25 -0.97
C HIS A 64 10.36 0.99 -0.16
N PRO A 65 9.41 0.39 0.56
CA PRO A 65 9.72 -0.66 1.49
C PRO A 65 10.29 -1.90 0.80
N ASN A 66 11.47 -2.28 1.23
CA ASN A 66 11.93 -3.66 1.34
C ASN A 66 12.10 -3.90 2.85
N MET A 67 11.13 -3.36 3.61
CA MET A 67 11.04 -3.14 5.05
C MET A 67 11.88 -1.94 5.56
N CYS A 68 11.48 -0.61 5.32
CA CYS A 68 12.13 0.61 5.90
C CYS A 68 11.27 1.90 5.88
N THR A 69 11.28 2.81 6.93
CA THR A 69 10.70 4.14 7.31
C THR A 69 9.20 4.25 7.54
N MET A 70 8.40 3.26 7.25
CA MET A 70 7.04 3.27 7.73
C MET A 70 6.96 2.65 9.13
N LEU A 71 6.03 3.09 9.92
CA LEU A 71 5.65 2.41 11.16
C LEU A 71 4.21 1.93 11.02
N GLY A 72 3.99 0.64 11.17
CA GLY A 72 2.68 0.01 11.20
C GLY A 72 2.45 -0.72 12.52
N PHE A 73 1.31 -0.46 13.13
CA PHE A 73 0.90 -1.11 14.37
C PHE A 73 -0.47 -1.74 14.14
N VAL A 74 -0.52 -3.07 14.18
CA VAL A 74 -1.76 -3.84 14.05
C VAL A 74 -2.00 -4.58 15.34
N THR A 75 -3.19 -4.47 15.89
CA THR A 75 -3.59 -5.15 17.13
C THR A 75 -4.84 -5.97 16.91
N THR A 76 -4.96 -7.08 17.62
CA THR A 76 -6.16 -7.91 17.58
C THR A 76 -6.41 -8.55 18.95
N ASP A 77 -7.68 -8.79 19.24
CA ASP A 77 -8.11 -9.60 20.39
C ASP A 77 -8.18 -11.11 20.10
N ALA A 78 -7.81 -11.53 18.87
CA ALA A 78 -7.77 -12.93 18.47
C ALA A 78 -6.90 -13.80 19.42
N CYS A 79 -7.38 -14.99 19.73
CA CYS A 79 -6.55 -16.08 20.27
C CYS A 79 -5.95 -16.86 19.09
N ILE A 80 -4.66 -16.65 18.82
CA ILE A 80 -3.91 -17.25 17.71
C ILE A 80 -2.49 -17.60 18.16
N SER A 81 -1.97 -18.74 17.70
CA SER A 81 -0.61 -19.13 18.04
C SER A 81 0.42 -18.16 17.49
N LYS A 82 1.50 -17.90 18.23
CA LYS A 82 2.60 -17.00 17.84
C LYS A 82 3.17 -17.36 16.48
N GLN A 83 3.28 -18.65 16.16
CA GLN A 83 3.84 -19.12 14.89
C GLN A 83 2.96 -18.69 13.71
N LEU A 84 1.64 -18.94 13.79
CA LEU A 84 0.71 -18.58 12.73
C LEU A 84 0.53 -17.08 12.61
N LEU A 85 0.55 -16.34 13.73
CA LEU A 85 0.51 -14.88 13.72
C LEU A 85 1.72 -14.30 12.95
N GLN A 86 2.92 -14.80 13.24
CA GLN A 86 4.14 -14.37 12.52
C GLN A 86 4.11 -14.77 11.05
N GLU A 87 3.62 -15.96 10.74
CA GLU A 87 3.50 -16.43 9.35
C GLU A 87 2.50 -15.59 8.55
N ALA A 88 1.32 -15.31 9.12
CA ALA A 88 0.32 -14.45 8.51
C ALA A 88 0.91 -13.09 8.15
N LEU A 89 1.55 -12.41 9.11
CA LEU A 89 2.19 -11.11 8.85
C LEU A 89 3.30 -11.20 7.79
N SER A 90 4.19 -12.20 7.89
CA SER A 90 5.34 -12.34 6.99
C SER A 90 4.95 -12.63 5.54
N GLN A 91 3.80 -13.27 5.31
CA GLN A 91 3.27 -13.46 3.96
C GLN A 91 2.55 -12.20 3.46
N ASP A 92 1.74 -11.60 4.31
CA ASP A 92 0.88 -10.47 3.94
C ASP A 92 1.68 -9.21 3.56
N VAL A 93 2.77 -8.89 4.28
CA VAL A 93 3.59 -7.70 3.99
C VAL A 93 4.20 -7.71 2.59
N LYS A 94 4.37 -8.88 1.97
CA LYS A 94 4.91 -9.00 0.61
C LYS A 94 3.96 -8.45 -0.44
N ASP A 95 2.67 -8.60 -0.22
CA ASP A 95 1.61 -8.18 -1.14
C ASP A 95 0.94 -6.87 -0.72
N THR A 96 1.37 -6.27 0.38
CA THR A 96 0.84 -5.04 0.93
C THR A 96 1.92 -3.95 1.05
N TYR A 97 2.53 -3.77 2.18
CA TYR A 97 3.50 -2.68 2.38
C TYR A 97 4.70 -2.73 1.42
N ASN A 98 5.24 -3.92 1.11
CA ASN A 98 6.36 -4.06 0.17
C ASN A 98 5.98 -3.71 -1.29
N MET A 99 4.71 -3.48 -1.56
CA MET A 99 4.21 -3.04 -2.86
C MET A 99 3.98 -1.52 -2.95
N VAL A 100 4.34 -0.77 -1.90
CA VAL A 100 4.22 0.70 -1.88
C VAL A 100 5.51 1.35 -2.38
N SER A 101 5.39 2.48 -3.07
CA SER A 101 6.51 3.39 -3.35
C SER A 101 6.03 4.83 -3.50
N VAL A 102 6.56 5.74 -2.68
CA VAL A 102 6.34 7.19 -2.84
C VAL A 102 7.45 7.81 -3.70
N ASP A 103 8.71 7.57 -3.37
CA ASP A 103 9.87 8.25 -3.97
C ASP A 103 11.00 7.33 -4.42
N GLY A 104 10.85 6.02 -4.23
CA GLY A 104 11.89 5.04 -4.57
C GLY A 104 13.00 4.90 -3.56
N ASP A 105 13.00 5.72 -2.49
CA ASP A 105 14.03 5.72 -1.45
C ASP A 105 13.66 4.78 -0.31
N THR A 106 14.58 3.84 -0.01
CA THR A 106 14.41 2.84 1.05
C THR A 106 15.02 3.35 2.35
N SER A 107 14.25 3.37 3.43
CA SER A 107 14.77 3.74 4.75
C SER A 107 15.40 2.55 5.49
N THR A 108 16.01 2.85 6.64
CA THR A 108 16.71 1.88 7.50
C THR A 108 15.87 1.38 8.67
N ASN A 109 14.64 1.88 8.86
CA ASN A 109 13.89 1.72 10.13
C ASN A 109 12.41 1.34 9.97
N ASP A 110 11.98 0.70 8.87
CA ASP A 110 10.59 0.24 8.75
C ASP A 110 10.27 -0.86 9.75
N THR A 111 9.09 -0.76 10.30
CA THR A 111 8.62 -1.74 11.26
C THR A 111 7.12 -1.93 11.14
N VAL A 112 6.68 -3.18 11.05
CA VAL A 112 5.27 -3.56 11.24
C VAL A 112 5.18 -4.50 12.43
N LEU A 113 4.38 -4.12 13.42
CA LEU A 113 4.11 -4.93 14.59
C LEU A 113 2.68 -5.43 14.54
N LEU A 114 2.50 -6.74 14.74
CA LEU A 114 1.20 -7.38 14.91
C LEU A 114 1.13 -8.02 16.30
N LEU A 115 0.19 -7.55 17.11
CA LEU A 115 0.02 -7.94 18.51
C LEU A 115 -1.36 -8.59 18.69
N ALA A 116 -1.41 -9.77 19.30
CA ALA A 116 -2.64 -10.49 19.65
C ALA A 116 -2.69 -10.73 21.16
N ASN A 117 -3.82 -10.42 21.81
CA ASN A 117 -3.97 -10.58 23.27
C ASN A 117 -4.94 -11.70 23.70
N GLY A 118 -5.66 -12.34 22.75
CA GLY A 118 -6.56 -13.46 23.02
C GLY A 118 -7.87 -13.11 23.73
N MET A 119 -8.19 -11.83 23.89
CA MET A 119 -9.36 -11.39 24.69
C MET A 119 -10.71 -11.62 23.99
N ALA A 120 -10.74 -11.97 22.71
CA ALA A 120 -11.97 -12.39 22.03
C ALA A 120 -12.45 -13.76 22.51
N GLU A 121 -11.59 -14.54 23.21
CA GLU A 121 -11.90 -15.86 23.73
C GLU A 121 -12.43 -16.84 22.67
N ASN A 122 -11.99 -16.66 21.42
CA ASN A 122 -12.23 -17.62 20.36
C ASN A 122 -11.37 -18.88 20.58
N PRO A 123 -11.75 -20.04 20.04
CA PRO A 123 -10.87 -21.20 20.00
C PRO A 123 -9.53 -20.80 19.39
N GLU A 124 -8.42 -21.25 19.99
CA GLU A 124 -7.09 -20.87 19.52
C GLU A 124 -6.90 -21.29 18.05
N ILE A 125 -6.54 -20.34 17.21
CA ILE A 125 -6.12 -20.61 15.84
C ILE A 125 -4.69 -21.16 15.90
N ASN A 126 -4.55 -22.48 15.83
CA ASN A 126 -3.27 -23.20 15.92
C ASN A 126 -2.95 -24.09 14.71
N GLU A 127 -3.82 -24.06 13.70
CA GLU A 127 -3.66 -24.73 12.40
C GLU A 127 -4.22 -23.90 11.25
N LYS A 128 -3.83 -24.21 10.01
CA LYS A 128 -4.25 -23.48 8.80
C LYS A 128 -5.63 -23.97 8.30
N ASN A 129 -6.63 -23.73 9.11
CA ASN A 129 -8.02 -24.04 8.82
C ASN A 129 -8.78 -22.82 8.26
N GLU A 130 -10.10 -22.91 8.13
CA GLU A 130 -10.96 -21.83 7.64
C GLU A 130 -10.88 -20.56 8.50
N ASP A 131 -10.78 -20.69 9.83
CA ASP A 131 -10.65 -19.54 10.73
C ASP A 131 -9.31 -18.80 10.55
N TYR A 132 -8.21 -19.55 10.31
CA TYR A 132 -6.93 -18.95 9.93
C TYR A 132 -7.01 -18.20 8.58
N GLN A 133 -7.71 -18.78 7.61
CA GLN A 133 -7.90 -18.11 6.32
C GLN A 133 -8.68 -16.81 6.48
N LYS A 134 -9.78 -16.81 7.21
CA LYS A 134 -10.56 -15.59 7.54
C LYS A 134 -9.69 -14.53 8.23
N PHE A 135 -8.86 -14.96 9.18
CA PHE A 135 -7.92 -14.06 9.85
C PHE A 135 -6.93 -13.44 8.86
N CYS A 136 -6.33 -14.23 7.97
CA CYS A 136 -5.41 -13.75 6.94
C CYS A 136 -6.09 -12.78 5.96
N GLU A 137 -7.32 -13.05 5.53
CA GLU A 137 -8.10 -12.17 4.64
C GLU A 137 -8.40 -10.82 5.33
N ALA A 138 -8.77 -10.83 6.60
CA ALA A 138 -9.01 -9.63 7.38
C ALA A 138 -7.71 -8.84 7.61
N LEU A 139 -6.60 -9.50 7.90
CA LEU A 139 -5.27 -8.88 8.03
C LEU A 139 -4.86 -8.23 6.70
N ASN A 140 -5.07 -8.91 5.58
CA ASN A 140 -4.78 -8.38 4.25
C ASN A 140 -5.62 -7.14 3.93
N TYR A 141 -6.91 -7.13 4.30
CA TYR A 141 -7.76 -5.94 4.17
C TYR A 141 -7.22 -4.75 4.97
N ILE A 142 -6.81 -4.96 6.23
CA ILE A 142 -6.20 -3.94 7.09
C ILE A 142 -4.92 -3.39 6.44
N ASN A 143 -3.98 -4.26 6.12
CA ASN A 143 -2.65 -3.86 5.64
C ASN A 143 -2.71 -3.25 4.22
N THR A 144 -3.58 -3.76 3.33
CA THR A 144 -3.82 -3.15 2.01
C THR A 144 -4.42 -1.74 2.15
N THR A 145 -5.38 -1.57 3.06
CA THR A 145 -6.00 -0.25 3.32
C THR A 145 -4.96 0.74 3.85
N LEU A 146 -4.13 0.33 4.80
CA LEU A 146 -3.07 1.16 5.35
C LEU A 146 -1.97 1.46 4.31
N ALA A 147 -1.58 0.49 3.49
CA ALA A 147 -0.62 0.66 2.39
C ALA A 147 -1.12 1.70 1.36
N LYS A 148 -2.39 1.63 0.96
CA LYS A 148 -3.01 2.62 0.08
C LYS A 148 -3.07 4.02 0.71
N LYS A 149 -3.36 4.11 2.01
CA LYS A 149 -3.34 5.38 2.74
C LYS A 149 -1.94 6.00 2.82
N ILE A 150 -0.88 5.18 2.97
CA ILE A 150 0.52 5.64 2.91
C ILE A 150 0.82 6.18 1.50
N ALA A 151 0.53 5.40 0.46
CA ALA A 151 0.80 5.78 -0.91
C ALA A 151 0.05 7.06 -1.32
N GLY A 152 -1.24 7.16 -0.99
CA GLY A 152 -2.08 8.31 -1.35
C GLY A 152 -1.84 9.58 -0.50
N ASP A 153 -1.07 9.48 0.58
CA ASP A 153 -0.62 10.61 1.42
C ASP A 153 0.90 10.81 1.32
N GLY A 154 1.49 10.45 0.17
CA GLY A 154 2.89 10.73 -0.12
C GLY A 154 3.18 12.23 -0.10
N GLU A 155 4.41 12.62 0.26
CA GLU A 155 4.80 14.05 0.35
C GLU A 155 4.45 14.81 -0.92
N GLY A 156 3.55 15.78 -0.79
CA GLY A 156 3.07 16.61 -1.91
C GLY A 156 2.17 15.90 -2.91
N ALA A 157 1.72 14.67 -2.64
CA ALA A 157 0.85 13.90 -3.54
C ALA A 157 -0.53 14.53 -3.69
N THR A 158 -1.10 14.42 -4.90
CA THR A 158 -2.47 14.84 -5.20
C THR A 158 -3.36 13.66 -5.61
N ALA A 159 -2.77 12.54 -6.03
CA ALA A 159 -3.51 11.35 -6.43
C ALA A 159 -2.80 10.06 -5.98
N LEU A 160 -3.59 9.08 -5.53
CA LEU A 160 -3.15 7.69 -5.40
C LEU A 160 -2.98 7.09 -6.79
N PHE A 161 -1.81 6.52 -7.05
CA PHE A 161 -1.53 5.80 -8.28
C PHE A 161 -1.38 4.30 -8.01
N GLU A 162 -2.33 3.51 -8.50
CA GLU A 162 -2.30 2.04 -8.44
C GLU A 162 -1.80 1.49 -9.78
N VAL A 163 -0.92 0.50 -9.75
CA VAL A 163 -0.46 -0.24 -10.93
C VAL A 163 -0.80 -1.71 -10.75
N ARG A 164 -1.63 -2.24 -11.62
CA ARG A 164 -2.03 -3.65 -11.62
C ARG A 164 -1.50 -4.35 -12.86
N ILE A 165 -0.63 -5.34 -12.64
CA ILE A 165 -0.21 -6.27 -13.69
C ILE A 165 -1.08 -7.51 -13.61
N ILE A 166 -1.63 -7.92 -14.74
CA ILE A 166 -2.40 -9.16 -14.91
C ILE A 166 -1.79 -10.00 -16.04
N GLY A 167 -2.14 -11.27 -16.08
CA GLY A 167 -1.68 -12.16 -17.14
C GLY A 167 -0.18 -12.47 -17.10
N ALA A 168 0.50 -12.31 -15.96
CA ALA A 168 1.92 -12.61 -15.83
C ALA A 168 2.19 -14.13 -15.71
N GLU A 169 3.36 -14.59 -16.16
CA GLU A 169 3.77 -16.00 -16.06
C GLU A 169 4.10 -16.41 -14.62
N SER A 170 4.50 -15.44 -13.79
CA SER A 170 4.83 -15.66 -12.38
C SER A 170 4.48 -14.45 -11.53
N LYS A 171 4.30 -14.66 -10.22
CA LYS A 171 4.10 -13.58 -9.24
C LYS A 171 5.30 -12.62 -9.21
N GLU A 172 6.51 -13.14 -9.32
CA GLU A 172 7.75 -12.35 -9.33
C GLU A 172 7.80 -11.41 -10.54
N GLN A 173 7.43 -11.88 -11.73
CA GLN A 173 7.31 -11.04 -12.93
C GLN A 173 6.30 -9.92 -12.71
N ALA A 174 5.10 -10.24 -12.21
CA ALA A 174 4.06 -9.25 -11.95
C ALA A 174 4.50 -8.19 -10.93
N VAL A 175 5.17 -8.60 -9.85
CA VAL A 175 5.74 -7.70 -8.83
C VAL A 175 6.79 -6.78 -9.44
N THR A 176 7.73 -7.33 -10.20
CA THR A 176 8.83 -6.57 -10.85
C THR A 176 8.27 -5.52 -11.79
N LEU A 177 7.33 -5.88 -12.65
CA LEU A 177 6.71 -4.97 -13.60
C LEU A 177 5.90 -3.88 -12.90
N SER A 178 5.04 -4.23 -11.94
CA SER A 178 4.21 -3.25 -11.23
C SER A 178 5.04 -2.26 -10.42
N LYS A 179 6.08 -2.73 -9.73
CA LYS A 179 7.00 -1.87 -8.98
C LYS A 179 7.81 -0.96 -9.90
N SER A 180 8.27 -1.44 -11.05
CA SER A 180 9.00 -0.60 -12.01
C SER A 180 8.14 0.55 -12.54
N ILE A 181 6.86 0.31 -12.84
CA ILE A 181 5.95 1.36 -13.30
C ILE A 181 5.67 2.39 -12.20
N VAL A 182 5.30 1.92 -11.01
CA VAL A 182 4.88 2.82 -9.91
C VAL A 182 6.04 3.68 -9.38
N THR A 183 7.29 3.25 -9.57
CA THR A 183 8.49 4.00 -9.19
C THR A 183 9.01 4.94 -10.28
N SER A 184 8.51 4.84 -11.51
CA SER A 184 8.96 5.65 -12.63
C SER A 184 8.60 7.13 -12.44
N SER A 185 9.59 8.00 -12.25
CA SER A 185 9.37 9.44 -12.10
C SER A 185 8.63 10.03 -13.30
N LEU A 186 8.92 9.56 -14.53
CA LEU A 186 8.23 10.02 -15.74
C LEU A 186 6.76 9.59 -15.75
N THR A 187 6.46 8.36 -15.32
CA THR A 187 5.07 7.90 -15.21
C THR A 187 4.31 8.68 -14.14
N LYS A 188 4.90 8.84 -12.95
CA LYS A 188 4.31 9.63 -11.85
C LYS A 188 4.05 11.08 -12.25
N ALA A 189 4.97 11.70 -13.02
CA ALA A 189 4.77 13.05 -13.56
C ALA A 189 3.66 13.11 -14.64
N ALA A 190 3.46 12.03 -15.42
CA ALA A 190 2.33 11.93 -16.34
C ALA A 190 0.99 11.86 -15.60
N ILE A 191 0.92 11.09 -14.52
CA ILE A 191 -0.27 11.03 -13.64
C ILE A 191 -0.59 12.42 -13.08
N TYR A 192 0.41 13.16 -12.58
CA TYR A 192 0.22 14.54 -12.13
C TYR A 192 -0.31 15.47 -13.24
N GLY A 193 0.19 15.28 -14.48
CA GLY A 193 -0.25 16.05 -15.64
C GLY A 193 -1.55 15.57 -16.28
N HIS A 194 -2.21 14.54 -15.72
CA HIS A 194 -3.39 13.88 -16.28
C HIS A 194 -3.17 13.41 -17.74
N ASP A 195 -1.94 13.00 -18.05
CA ASP A 195 -1.49 12.54 -19.36
C ASP A 195 -1.53 11.00 -19.43
N ALA A 196 -2.35 10.45 -20.31
CA ALA A 196 -2.45 9.01 -20.56
C ALA A 196 -1.22 8.44 -21.28
N ASN A 197 -0.03 8.75 -20.76
CA ASN A 197 1.25 8.47 -21.39
C ASN A 197 1.65 7.00 -21.33
N TRP A 198 1.08 6.20 -22.21
CA TRP A 198 1.38 4.79 -22.34
C TRP A 198 2.86 4.51 -22.64
N GLY A 199 3.53 5.40 -23.38
CA GLY A 199 4.94 5.24 -23.72
C GLY A 199 5.85 5.22 -22.48
N ARG A 200 5.55 6.03 -21.46
CA ARG A 200 6.27 6.03 -20.18
C ARG A 200 6.04 4.74 -19.38
N ILE A 201 4.83 4.19 -19.43
CA ILE A 201 4.52 2.91 -18.78
C ILE A 201 5.27 1.77 -19.45
N LEU A 202 5.20 1.63 -20.79
CA LEU A 202 5.94 0.60 -21.52
C LEU A 202 7.45 0.74 -21.36
N CYS A 203 7.96 1.98 -21.32
CA CYS A 203 9.37 2.23 -21.02
C CYS A 203 9.75 1.71 -19.63
N ALA A 204 8.93 1.98 -18.60
CA ALA A 204 9.15 1.49 -17.25
C ALA A 204 9.10 -0.05 -17.18
N MET A 205 8.19 -0.68 -17.90
CA MET A 205 8.16 -2.14 -18.04
C MET A 205 9.44 -2.66 -18.72
N GLY A 206 9.88 -2.00 -19.80
CA GLY A 206 11.03 -2.43 -20.61
C GLY A 206 12.37 -2.44 -19.86
N TYR A 207 12.61 -1.48 -18.97
CA TYR A 207 13.83 -1.46 -18.15
C TYR A 207 13.70 -2.18 -16.81
N SER A 208 12.56 -2.78 -16.51
CA SER A 208 12.31 -3.46 -15.22
C SER A 208 13.21 -4.67 -14.95
N GLY A 209 13.79 -5.26 -15.99
CA GLY A 209 14.51 -6.53 -15.95
C GLY A 209 13.62 -7.77 -16.14
N ALA A 210 12.31 -7.65 -16.00
CA ALA A 210 11.40 -8.75 -16.30
C ALA A 210 11.23 -8.92 -17.83
N GLN A 211 11.14 -10.17 -18.28
CA GLN A 211 10.91 -10.46 -19.69
C GLN A 211 9.42 -10.48 -19.98
N PHE A 212 8.99 -9.82 -21.03
CA PHE A 212 7.62 -9.86 -21.55
C PHE A 212 7.63 -9.53 -23.05
N ASP A 213 6.55 -9.82 -23.75
CA ASP A 213 6.39 -9.50 -25.16
C ASP A 213 5.61 -8.18 -25.30
N PRO A 214 6.27 -7.06 -25.64
CA PRO A 214 5.61 -5.77 -25.73
C PRO A 214 4.54 -5.70 -26.83
N GLU A 215 4.61 -6.57 -27.85
CA GLU A 215 3.62 -6.64 -28.93
C GLU A 215 2.30 -7.32 -28.50
N LYS A 216 2.23 -7.86 -27.29
CA LYS A 216 1.02 -8.51 -26.74
C LYS A 216 0.36 -7.73 -25.62
N VAL A 217 0.99 -6.67 -25.13
CA VAL A 217 0.51 -5.91 -23.96
C VAL A 217 -0.78 -5.18 -24.30
N ASP A 218 -1.79 -5.31 -23.42
CA ASP A 218 -2.91 -4.39 -23.37
C ASP A 218 -2.75 -3.45 -22.18
N LEU A 219 -3.10 -2.16 -22.34
CA LEU A 219 -3.00 -1.18 -21.28
C LEU A 219 -4.28 -0.36 -21.13
N TYR A 220 -4.71 -0.21 -19.89
CA TYR A 220 -5.92 0.52 -19.52
C TYR A 220 -5.62 1.51 -18.40
N PHE A 221 -6.37 2.63 -18.37
CA PHE A 221 -6.56 3.43 -17.17
C PHE A 221 -7.97 3.29 -16.63
N GLU A 222 -8.10 3.26 -15.31
CA GLU A 222 -9.35 3.10 -14.59
C GLU A 222 -9.40 4.02 -13.36
N SER A 223 -10.55 4.62 -13.12
CA SER A 223 -10.87 5.38 -11.91
C SER A 223 -12.38 5.30 -11.65
N LYS A 224 -12.88 6.01 -10.63
CA LYS A 224 -14.34 6.14 -10.42
C LYS A 224 -15.06 6.82 -11.58
N ALA A 225 -14.34 7.55 -12.45
CA ALA A 225 -14.91 8.21 -13.63
C ALA A 225 -15.11 7.27 -14.83
N GLY A 226 -14.48 6.08 -14.83
CA GLY A 226 -14.61 5.09 -15.90
C GLY A 226 -13.34 4.29 -16.13
N LYS A 227 -13.33 3.56 -17.24
CA LYS A 227 -12.19 2.78 -17.71
C LYS A 227 -11.99 3.00 -19.20
N ILE A 228 -10.75 3.20 -19.62
CA ILE A 228 -10.37 3.41 -21.01
C ILE A 228 -9.19 2.52 -21.38
N GLN A 229 -9.24 1.92 -22.57
CA GLN A 229 -8.12 1.20 -23.15
C GLN A 229 -7.29 2.17 -24.00
N ILE A 230 -5.98 2.12 -23.85
CA ILE A 230 -5.03 2.98 -24.58
C ILE A 230 -4.03 2.19 -25.41
N ILE A 231 -3.80 0.91 -25.09
CA ILE A 231 -3.01 -0.02 -25.91
C ILE A 231 -3.79 -1.34 -26.07
N GLU A 232 -3.79 -1.86 -27.27
CA GLU A 232 -4.25 -3.22 -27.58
C GLU A 232 -3.17 -3.94 -28.40
N ASN A 233 -2.74 -5.13 -27.91
CA ASN A 233 -1.69 -5.94 -28.56
C ASN A 233 -0.44 -5.11 -28.93
N GLY A 234 0.07 -4.32 -27.99
CA GLY A 234 1.27 -3.48 -28.16
C GLY A 234 1.10 -2.24 -29.01
N VAL A 235 -0.08 -2.01 -29.60
CA VAL A 235 -0.37 -0.88 -30.48
C VAL A 235 -1.31 0.10 -29.80
N ALA A 236 -1.01 1.41 -29.89
CA ALA A 236 -1.90 2.44 -29.40
C ALA A 236 -3.23 2.41 -30.14
N VAL A 237 -4.34 2.42 -29.42
CA VAL A 237 -5.68 2.53 -29.98
C VAL A 237 -6.12 3.99 -30.09
N ASP A 238 -7.08 4.25 -30.94
CA ASP A 238 -7.73 5.58 -30.99
C ASP A 238 -8.66 5.71 -29.78
N TYR A 239 -8.41 6.70 -28.91
CA TYR A 239 -9.19 6.95 -27.69
C TYR A 239 -9.49 8.44 -27.51
N SER A 240 -10.48 8.74 -26.70
CA SER A 240 -10.84 10.12 -26.37
C SER A 240 -9.88 10.70 -25.32
N GLU A 241 -9.10 11.71 -25.71
CA GLU A 241 -8.23 12.45 -24.77
C GLU A 241 -9.05 13.12 -23.65
N GLU A 242 -10.26 13.60 -23.95
CA GLU A 242 -11.16 14.19 -22.96
C GLU A 242 -11.59 13.17 -21.92
N GLU A 243 -11.96 11.96 -22.35
CA GLU A 243 -12.31 10.86 -21.44
C GLU A 243 -11.11 10.39 -20.63
N ALA A 244 -9.95 10.24 -21.25
CA ALA A 244 -8.71 9.88 -20.56
C ALA A 244 -8.34 10.92 -19.50
N THR A 245 -8.37 12.21 -19.82
CA THR A 245 -8.14 13.30 -18.87
C THR A 245 -9.12 13.26 -17.70
N LYS A 246 -10.41 13.03 -17.97
CA LYS A 246 -11.43 12.90 -16.92
C LYS A 246 -11.13 11.73 -15.97
N ILE A 247 -10.71 10.57 -16.50
CA ILE A 247 -10.33 9.40 -15.70
C ILE A 247 -9.10 9.71 -14.85
N LEU A 248 -8.10 10.35 -15.43
CA LEU A 248 -6.82 10.66 -14.76
C LEU A 248 -6.90 11.84 -13.78
N SER A 249 -7.97 12.64 -13.82
CA SER A 249 -8.18 13.77 -12.90
C SER A 249 -8.78 13.36 -11.55
N GLU A 250 -9.02 12.06 -11.34
CA GLU A 250 -9.57 11.55 -10.09
C GLU A 250 -8.48 11.39 -9.03
N ASP A 251 -8.87 11.39 -7.76
CA ASP A 251 -8.01 11.24 -6.58
C ASP A 251 -7.37 9.85 -6.44
N ALA A 252 -7.83 8.87 -7.21
CA ALA A 252 -7.27 7.53 -7.30
C ALA A 252 -7.36 7.02 -8.74
N VAL A 253 -6.21 6.67 -9.30
CA VAL A 253 -6.06 6.21 -10.68
C VAL A 253 -5.34 4.87 -10.71
N THR A 254 -5.86 3.93 -11.49
CA THR A 254 -5.26 2.61 -11.72
C THR A 254 -4.80 2.48 -13.16
N ALA A 255 -3.51 2.17 -13.37
CA ALA A 255 -3.02 1.64 -14.63
C ALA A 255 -3.07 0.11 -14.59
N ILE A 256 -3.69 -0.52 -15.58
CA ILE A 256 -3.80 -1.98 -15.68
C ILE A 256 -3.05 -2.41 -16.94
N ALA A 257 -2.00 -3.23 -16.78
CA ALA A 257 -1.29 -3.82 -17.91
C ALA A 257 -1.48 -5.35 -17.90
N ASP A 258 -2.07 -5.85 -19.00
CA ASP A 258 -2.19 -7.30 -19.26
C ASP A 258 -1.04 -7.73 -20.17
N VAL A 259 -0.16 -8.59 -19.66
CA VAL A 259 1.01 -9.09 -20.39
C VAL A 259 0.76 -10.41 -21.11
N LYS A 260 -0.41 -11.03 -20.93
CA LYS A 260 -0.90 -12.23 -21.66
C LYS A 260 0.09 -13.41 -21.68
N MET A 261 0.80 -13.64 -20.58
CA MET A 261 1.81 -14.70 -20.45
C MET A 261 1.38 -15.82 -19.49
N GLY A 262 0.33 -15.60 -18.66
CA GLY A 262 -0.15 -16.56 -17.67
C GLY A 262 -1.34 -16.01 -16.87
N ASP A 263 -1.46 -16.44 -15.61
CA ASP A 263 -2.61 -16.10 -14.76
C ASP A 263 -2.19 -15.33 -13.48
N CYS A 264 -0.89 -15.06 -13.33
CA CYS A 264 -0.40 -14.36 -12.14
C CYS A 264 -0.67 -12.86 -12.21
N THR A 265 -0.85 -12.25 -11.03
CA THR A 265 -1.13 -10.82 -10.89
C THR A 265 -0.39 -10.23 -9.70
N ALA A 266 -0.09 -8.94 -9.78
CA ALA A 266 0.37 -8.14 -8.65
C ALA A 266 -0.15 -6.70 -8.78
N THR A 267 -0.31 -6.04 -7.62
CA THR A 267 -0.69 -4.63 -7.55
C THR A 267 0.34 -3.88 -6.72
N ALA A 268 0.82 -2.75 -7.24
CA ALA A 268 1.69 -1.83 -6.53
C ALA A 268 0.98 -0.47 -6.36
N TRP A 269 1.31 0.25 -5.29
CA TRP A 269 0.73 1.54 -4.95
C TRP A 269 1.79 2.61 -4.82
N GLY A 270 1.50 3.78 -5.34
CA GLY A 270 2.31 4.98 -5.21
C GLY A 270 1.42 6.21 -5.34
N CYS A 271 2.04 7.31 -5.67
CA CYS A 271 1.34 8.58 -5.92
C CYS A 271 1.92 9.26 -7.16
N ASP A 272 1.30 10.31 -7.61
CA ASP A 272 1.85 11.23 -8.59
C ASP A 272 3.14 11.90 -8.10
N LEU A 273 3.86 12.60 -9.00
CA LEU A 273 5.06 13.38 -8.66
C LEU A 273 4.78 14.85 -8.96
N THR A 274 4.73 15.66 -7.90
CA THR A 274 4.34 17.06 -7.94
C THR A 274 5.51 18.00 -7.68
N TYR A 275 5.32 19.30 -7.92
CA TYR A 275 6.28 20.33 -7.53
C TYR A 275 6.42 20.43 -6.00
N ASP A 276 5.38 20.11 -5.24
CA ASP A 276 5.39 20.22 -3.79
C ASP A 276 6.27 19.15 -3.15
N TYR A 277 6.44 17.96 -3.75
CA TYR A 277 7.45 16.99 -3.33
C TYR A 277 8.84 17.62 -3.27
N ILE A 278 9.23 18.35 -4.32
CA ILE A 278 10.55 19.00 -4.39
C ILE A 278 10.66 20.11 -3.34
N LYS A 279 9.63 20.93 -3.16
CA LYS A 279 9.63 21.98 -2.12
C LYS A 279 9.79 21.42 -0.72
N ILE A 280 8.98 20.41 -0.37
CA ILE A 280 9.02 19.78 0.95
C ILE A 280 10.43 19.24 1.23
N ASN A 281 11.00 18.48 0.30
CA ASN A 281 12.30 17.84 0.49
C ASN A 281 13.49 18.80 0.39
N ALA A 282 13.39 19.89 -0.36
CA ALA A 282 14.42 20.92 -0.42
C ALA A 282 14.49 21.76 0.87
N ASP A 283 13.36 21.97 1.54
CA ASP A 283 13.27 22.75 2.78
C ASP A 283 13.43 21.90 4.05
N TYR A 284 13.23 20.57 3.96
CA TYR A 284 13.37 19.64 5.08
C TYR A 284 14.84 19.53 5.49
N ARG A 285 15.17 20.01 6.70
CA ARG A 285 16.51 19.87 7.29
C ARG A 285 16.40 19.00 8.54
N SER A 286 16.94 17.80 8.48
CA SER A 286 17.05 16.88 9.63
C SER A 286 18.13 17.33 10.61
#